data_75fdebb8590d7336b80e3085853878ea
#
_entry.id   75fdebb8590d7336b80e3085853878ea
#
_cell.length_a   1.000
_cell.length_b   1.000
_cell.length_c   1.000
_cell.angle_alpha   90.00
_cell.angle_beta   90.00
_cell.angle_gamma   90.00
#
_symmetry.space_group_name_H-M   'P 1'
#
loop_
_entity.id
_entity.type
_entity.pdbx_description
1 polymer ?
#
loop_
_entity_poly.entity_id
_entity_poly.type
_entity_poly.pdbx_seq_one_letter_code
_entity_poly.pdbx_strand_id
1 'polypeptide(L)'
;MATNRKIGNSFETEFCELLFQHGFWCHNMAQNAAGQPADVIAVKGKTAYLIDCKVCSNNRFPLSRVEENQHFAMETWKACGNGEGWFALKVEDEIIMIPHFSMVALSYEKSALNLTDIREY
;
A
#
# COMPACT_ATOMS: atom_id res chain seq x y z
N MET A 1 5.79 24.19 -1.66
CA MET A 1 4.94 23.05 -1.25
C MET A 1 5.33 21.79 -2.01
N ALA A 2 5.42 20.66 -1.34
CA ALA A 2 5.76 19.40 -1.99
C ALA A 2 4.60 18.90 -2.85
N THR A 3 4.91 18.29 -4.00
CA THR A 3 3.92 17.66 -4.85
C THR A 3 3.43 16.36 -4.20
N ASN A 4 2.27 15.86 -4.60
CA ASN A 4 1.75 14.57 -4.11
C ASN A 4 2.71 13.42 -4.38
N ARG A 5 3.39 13.43 -5.51
CA ARG A 5 4.40 12.43 -5.86
C ARG A 5 5.58 12.45 -4.89
N LYS A 6 6.05 13.64 -4.53
CA LYS A 6 7.16 13.81 -3.59
C LYS A 6 6.77 13.34 -2.19
N ILE A 7 5.55 13.64 -1.75
CA ILE A 7 5.02 13.19 -0.47
C ILE A 7 4.95 11.65 -0.44
N GLY A 8 4.44 11.03 -1.51
CA GLY A 8 4.35 9.59 -1.64
C GLY A 8 5.72 8.92 -1.59
N ASN A 9 6.71 9.45 -2.32
CA ASN A 9 8.07 8.92 -2.32
C ASN A 9 8.72 9.01 -0.94
N SER A 10 8.47 10.09 -0.21
CA SER A 10 8.95 10.24 1.17
C SER A 10 8.36 9.17 2.10
N PHE A 11 7.08 8.88 1.96
CA PHE A 11 6.44 7.84 2.75
C PHE A 11 6.99 6.46 2.41
N GLU A 12 7.18 6.16 1.13
CA GLU A 12 7.76 4.87 0.71
C GLU A 12 9.12 4.64 1.34
N THR A 13 9.97 5.67 1.36
CA THR A 13 11.30 5.61 1.98
C THR A 13 11.19 5.41 3.49
N GLU A 14 10.34 6.19 4.16
CA GLU A 14 10.07 6.06 5.58
C GLU A 14 9.59 4.66 5.94
N PHE A 15 8.67 4.13 5.14
CA PHE A 15 8.11 2.80 5.35
C PHE A 15 9.16 1.70 5.22
N CYS A 16 10.02 1.77 4.20
CA CYS A 16 11.12 0.83 4.04
C CYS A 16 12.10 0.88 5.22
N GLU A 17 12.44 2.08 5.69
CA GLU A 17 13.31 2.24 6.85
C GLU A 17 12.70 1.61 8.10
N LEU A 18 11.41 1.82 8.31
CA LEU A 18 10.69 1.22 9.42
C LEU A 18 10.73 -0.32 9.35
N LEU A 19 10.50 -0.88 8.17
CA LEU A 19 10.54 -2.33 7.98
C LEU A 19 11.94 -2.91 8.21
N PHE A 20 13.00 -2.21 7.80
CA PHE A 20 14.37 -2.64 8.09
C PHE A 20 14.60 -2.76 9.60
N GLN A 21 14.07 -1.82 10.38
CA GLN A 21 14.19 -1.87 11.84
C GLN A 21 13.49 -3.09 12.44
N HIS A 22 12.49 -3.63 11.75
CA HIS A 22 11.76 -4.83 12.16
C HIS A 22 12.26 -6.11 11.51
N GLY A 23 13.42 -6.07 10.88
CA GLY A 23 14.09 -7.27 10.34
C GLY A 23 13.66 -7.66 8.93
N PHE A 24 13.00 -6.77 8.19
CA PHE A 24 12.65 -7.02 6.80
C PHE A 24 13.78 -6.59 5.86
N TRP A 25 13.93 -7.31 4.76
CA TRP A 25 14.62 -6.80 3.58
C TRP A 25 13.56 -6.12 2.71
N CYS A 26 13.84 -4.92 2.22
CA CYS A 26 12.89 -4.16 1.42
C CYS A 26 13.51 -3.62 0.15
N HIS A 27 12.73 -3.58 -0.91
CA HIS A 27 13.08 -2.89 -2.13
C HIS A 27 11.96 -1.94 -2.53
N ASN A 28 12.29 -0.67 -2.68
CA ASN A 28 11.37 0.35 -3.15
C ASN A 28 11.47 0.39 -4.67
N MET A 29 10.39 0.00 -5.36
CA MET A 29 10.40 -0.12 -6.82
C MET A 29 10.38 1.25 -7.50
N ALA A 30 11.21 1.39 -8.52
CA ALA A 30 11.30 2.63 -9.28
C ALA A 30 10.04 2.88 -10.11
N GLN A 31 9.65 4.14 -10.21
CA GLN A 31 8.57 4.57 -11.10
C GLN A 31 8.98 4.40 -12.55
N ASN A 32 8.03 4.03 -13.41
CA ASN A 32 8.26 3.94 -14.84
C ASN A 32 7.08 4.54 -15.63
N ALA A 33 7.25 4.68 -16.96
CA ALA A 33 6.25 5.31 -17.82
C ALA A 33 4.94 4.52 -17.92
N ALA A 34 4.97 3.22 -17.70
CA ALA A 34 3.79 2.37 -17.71
C ALA A 34 3.07 2.33 -16.37
N GLY A 35 3.58 3.05 -15.38
CA GLY A 35 3.14 2.97 -14.00
C GLY A 35 3.77 1.77 -13.31
N GLN A 36 3.71 1.75 -11.99
CA GLN A 36 4.21 0.60 -11.24
C GLN A 36 3.05 -0.12 -10.56
N PRO A 37 3.10 -1.45 -10.54
CA PRO A 37 2.01 -2.25 -9.98
C PRO A 37 1.92 -2.17 -8.46
N ALA A 38 3.02 -1.83 -7.80
CA ALA A 38 3.10 -1.62 -6.36
C ALA A 38 4.39 -0.87 -6.04
N ASP A 39 4.57 -0.47 -4.79
CA ASP A 39 5.68 0.40 -4.40
C ASP A 39 6.84 -0.36 -3.76
N VAL A 40 6.55 -1.39 -2.96
CA VAL A 40 7.55 -2.05 -2.12
C VAL A 40 7.40 -3.57 -2.18
N ILE A 41 8.52 -4.26 -2.27
CA ILE A 41 8.61 -5.68 -1.98
C ILE A 41 9.41 -5.83 -0.69
N ALA A 42 8.82 -6.50 0.30
CA ALA A 42 9.45 -6.73 1.60
C ALA A 42 9.52 -8.23 1.86
N VAL A 43 10.64 -8.68 2.43
CA VAL A 43 10.86 -10.10 2.72
C VAL A 43 11.33 -10.25 4.16
N LYS A 44 10.72 -11.18 4.86
CA LYS A 44 11.18 -11.58 6.20
C LYS A 44 10.96 -13.07 6.38
N GLY A 45 12.00 -13.76 6.81
CA GLY A 45 11.97 -15.22 6.90
C GLY A 45 11.81 -15.81 5.50
N LYS A 46 10.80 -16.63 5.30
CA LYS A 46 10.51 -17.26 4.00
C LYS A 46 9.31 -16.62 3.31
N THR A 47 8.87 -15.45 3.78
CA THR A 47 7.66 -14.79 3.28
C THR A 47 7.99 -13.50 2.57
N ALA A 48 7.43 -13.32 1.38
CA ALA A 48 7.55 -12.09 0.61
C ALA A 48 6.20 -11.37 0.62
N TYR A 49 6.23 -10.04 0.70
CA TYR A 49 5.06 -9.19 0.76
C TYR A 49 5.12 -8.16 -0.36
N LEU A 50 4.01 -7.99 -1.07
CA LEU A 50 3.84 -6.91 -2.05
C LEU A 50 3.00 -5.84 -1.40
N ILE A 51 3.52 -4.60 -1.36
CA ILE A 51 2.90 -3.51 -0.61
C ILE A 51 2.80 -2.26 -1.47
N ASP A 52 1.62 -1.66 -1.51
CA ASP A 52 1.38 -0.37 -2.13
C ASP A 52 1.21 0.67 -1.03
N CYS A 53 1.96 1.76 -1.11
CA CYS A 53 1.97 2.82 -0.11
C CYS A 53 1.10 3.99 -0.55
N LYS A 54 0.17 4.39 0.31
CA LYS A 54 -0.74 5.51 0.05
C LYS A 54 -0.74 6.48 1.22
N VAL A 55 -0.65 7.76 0.94
CA VAL A 55 -0.81 8.80 1.96
C VAL A 55 -2.26 9.29 1.89
N CYS A 56 -2.95 9.25 3.02
CA CYS A 56 -4.33 9.73 3.11
C CYS A 56 -4.35 11.22 3.33
N SER A 57 -5.16 11.92 2.54
CA SER A 57 -5.35 13.37 2.66
C SER A 57 -6.73 13.63 3.26
N ASN A 58 -6.82 14.64 4.14
CA ASN A 58 -8.08 15.06 4.74
C ASN A 58 -8.82 13.91 5.48
N ASN A 59 -8.05 12.98 6.05
CA ASN A 59 -8.59 11.84 6.80
C ASN A 59 -9.58 11.01 5.97
N ARG A 60 -9.37 10.95 4.66
CA ARG A 60 -10.25 10.26 3.73
C ARG A 60 -9.41 9.56 2.66
N PHE A 61 -9.78 8.33 2.34
CA PHE A 61 -9.14 7.57 1.27
C PHE A 61 -10.18 7.14 0.24
N PRO A 62 -10.24 7.82 -0.94
CA PRO A 62 -11.09 7.38 -2.03
C PRO A 62 -10.59 6.03 -2.57
N LEU A 63 -11.50 5.06 -2.66
CA LEU A 63 -11.12 3.71 -3.11
C LEU A 63 -10.70 3.66 -4.57
N SER A 64 -11.10 4.66 -5.36
CA SER A 64 -10.63 4.82 -6.74
C SER A 64 -9.13 5.10 -6.86
N ARG A 65 -8.45 5.46 -5.75
CA ARG A 65 -6.99 5.62 -5.75
C ARG A 65 -6.25 4.29 -5.89
N VAL A 66 -6.94 3.17 -5.68
CA VAL A 66 -6.39 1.86 -6.00
C VAL A 66 -6.71 1.59 -7.47
N GLU A 67 -5.70 1.69 -8.31
CA GLU A 67 -5.86 1.56 -9.75
C GLU A 67 -6.02 0.10 -10.18
N GLU A 68 -6.58 -0.11 -11.37
CA GLU A 68 -6.84 -1.45 -11.89
C GLU A 68 -5.56 -2.28 -12.00
N ASN A 69 -4.45 -1.68 -12.44
CA ASN A 69 -3.17 -2.37 -12.53
C ASN A 69 -2.65 -2.82 -11.15
N GLN A 70 -2.96 -2.08 -10.10
CA GLN A 70 -2.58 -2.44 -8.73
C GLN A 70 -3.39 -3.64 -8.23
N HIS A 71 -4.69 -3.64 -8.48
CA HIS A 71 -5.54 -4.80 -8.18
C HIS A 71 -5.06 -6.04 -8.91
N PHE A 72 -4.79 -5.90 -10.20
CA PHE A 72 -4.31 -7.00 -11.04
C PHE A 72 -2.96 -7.56 -10.54
N ALA A 73 -2.04 -6.68 -10.18
CA ALA A 73 -0.73 -7.08 -9.66
C ALA A 73 -0.86 -7.89 -8.37
N MET A 74 -1.73 -7.46 -7.46
CA MET A 74 -1.94 -8.15 -6.20
C MET A 74 -2.63 -9.50 -6.37
N GLU A 75 -3.57 -9.60 -7.31
CA GLU A 75 -4.20 -10.87 -7.64
C GLU A 75 -3.20 -11.85 -8.25
N THR A 76 -2.33 -11.38 -9.15
CA THR A 76 -1.28 -12.18 -9.76
C THR A 76 -0.26 -12.64 -8.72
N TRP A 77 0.13 -11.76 -7.82
CA TRP A 77 1.04 -12.05 -6.71
C TRP A 77 0.53 -13.23 -5.87
N LYS A 78 -0.75 -13.19 -5.52
CA LYS A 78 -1.40 -14.25 -4.76
C LYS A 78 -1.50 -15.54 -5.58
N ALA A 79 -1.86 -15.44 -6.84
CA ALA A 79 -1.99 -16.61 -7.73
C ALA A 79 -0.66 -17.32 -7.95
N CYS A 80 0.46 -16.60 -7.88
CA CYS A 80 1.81 -17.18 -7.99
C CYS A 80 2.26 -17.95 -6.75
N GLY A 81 1.42 -18.06 -5.73
CA GLY A 81 1.73 -18.79 -4.51
C GLY A 81 2.20 -17.94 -3.35
N ASN A 82 2.15 -16.62 -3.50
CA ASN A 82 2.43 -15.69 -2.41
C ASN A 82 1.14 -15.40 -1.63
N GLY A 83 1.23 -14.68 -0.53
CA GLY A 83 0.05 -14.28 0.23
C GLY A 83 -0.68 -13.10 -0.37
N GLU A 84 -1.56 -12.48 0.41
CA GLU A 84 -2.26 -11.27 0.00
C GLU A 84 -1.27 -10.15 -0.29
N GLY A 85 -1.64 -9.28 -1.25
CA GLY A 85 -1.01 -7.97 -1.35
C GLY A 85 -1.53 -7.07 -0.25
N TRP A 86 -0.80 -6.02 0.05
CA TRP A 86 -1.11 -5.12 1.16
C TRP A 86 -1.09 -3.66 0.74
N PHE A 87 -1.90 -2.87 1.40
CA PHE A 87 -1.86 -1.41 1.31
C PHE A 87 -1.39 -0.86 2.65
N ALA A 88 -0.34 -0.04 2.60
CA ALA A 88 0.14 0.71 3.76
C ALA A 88 -0.43 2.13 3.65
N LEU A 89 -1.39 2.46 4.50
CA LEU A 89 -2.02 3.77 4.50
C LEU A 89 -1.41 4.64 5.60
N LYS A 90 -0.82 5.74 5.20
CA LYS A 90 -0.35 6.73 6.17
C LYS A 90 -1.47 7.71 6.44
N VAL A 91 -1.93 7.75 7.69
CA VAL A 91 -2.98 8.65 8.17
C VAL A 91 -2.39 9.42 9.35
N GLU A 92 -2.12 10.71 9.16
CA GLU A 92 -1.42 11.52 10.15
C GLU A 92 -0.06 10.88 10.47
N ASP A 93 0.19 10.47 11.71
CA ASP A 93 1.43 9.82 12.12
C ASP A 93 1.33 8.29 12.20
N GLU A 94 0.18 7.74 11.82
CA GLU A 94 -0.07 6.30 11.89
C GLU A 94 0.09 5.65 10.52
N ILE A 95 0.55 4.40 10.51
CA ILE A 95 0.58 3.56 9.32
C ILE A 95 -0.34 2.37 9.58
N ILE A 96 -1.34 2.22 8.73
CA ILE A 96 -2.36 1.18 8.88
C ILE A 96 -2.26 0.24 7.69
N MET A 97 -2.14 -1.06 7.96
CA MET A 97 -2.02 -2.08 6.92
C MET A 97 -3.38 -2.69 6.63
N ILE A 98 -3.79 -2.64 5.36
CA ILE A 98 -5.05 -3.22 4.90
C ILE A 98 -4.73 -4.27 3.83
N PRO A 99 -5.15 -5.52 4.00
CA PRO A 99 -4.93 -6.53 2.96
C PRO A 99 -5.81 -6.28 1.75
N HIS A 100 -5.35 -6.72 0.59
CA HIS A 100 -6.04 -6.51 -0.68
C HIS A 100 -7.48 -7.00 -0.67
N PHE A 101 -7.75 -8.19 -0.09
CA PHE A 101 -9.12 -8.72 -0.06
C PHE A 101 -10.08 -7.80 0.72
N SER A 102 -9.60 -7.17 1.79
CA SER A 102 -10.41 -6.21 2.56
C SER A 102 -10.67 -4.94 1.75
N MET A 103 -9.65 -4.46 1.04
CA MET A 103 -9.80 -3.28 0.19
C MET A 103 -10.83 -3.53 -0.91
N VAL A 104 -10.82 -4.70 -1.54
CA VAL A 104 -11.80 -5.09 -2.56
C VAL A 104 -13.21 -5.16 -1.95
N ALA A 105 -13.36 -5.82 -0.80
CA ALA A 105 -14.66 -5.93 -0.14
C ALA A 105 -15.24 -4.57 0.20
N LEU A 106 -14.41 -3.66 0.73
CA LEU A 106 -14.85 -2.30 1.06
C LEU A 106 -15.29 -1.51 -0.18
N SER A 107 -14.67 -1.76 -1.33
CA SER A 107 -15.01 -1.06 -2.57
C SER A 107 -16.42 -1.37 -3.07
N TYR A 108 -17.00 -2.50 -2.68
CA TYR A 108 -18.38 -2.84 -3.01
C TYR A 108 -19.41 -2.13 -2.12
N GLU A 109 -18.98 -1.66 -0.96
CA GLU A 109 -19.87 -1.04 0.03
C GLU A 109 -19.74 0.49 0.05
N LYS A 110 -18.54 1.01 -0.24
CA LYS A 110 -18.22 2.43 -0.08
C LYS A 110 -17.41 2.93 -1.26
N SER A 111 -17.50 4.22 -1.55
CA SER A 111 -16.64 4.88 -2.55
C SER A 111 -15.36 5.43 -1.91
N ALA A 112 -15.38 5.66 -0.59
CA ALA A 112 -14.24 6.18 0.15
C ALA A 112 -14.28 5.69 1.59
N LEU A 113 -13.09 5.57 2.19
CA LEU A 113 -12.93 5.25 3.61
C LEU A 113 -12.70 6.53 4.39
N ASN A 114 -13.39 6.69 5.52
CA ASN A 114 -13.10 7.77 6.47
C ASN A 114 -12.10 7.27 7.51
N LEU A 115 -11.69 8.16 8.42
CA LEU A 115 -10.72 7.81 9.44
C LEU A 115 -11.17 6.65 10.34
N THR A 116 -12.46 6.61 10.68
CA THR A 116 -13.01 5.53 11.50
C THR A 116 -12.90 4.17 10.78
N ASP A 117 -13.26 4.13 9.50
CA ASP A 117 -13.16 2.92 8.68
C ASP A 117 -11.72 2.40 8.65
N ILE A 118 -10.77 3.31 8.44
CA ILE A 118 -9.36 2.96 8.32
C ILE A 118 -8.81 2.41 9.64
N ARG A 119 -9.17 3.03 10.76
CA ARG A 119 -8.65 2.65 12.08
C ARG A 119 -9.20 1.33 12.62
N GLU A 120 -10.18 0.75 11.97
CA GLU A 120 -10.68 -0.58 12.33
C GLU A 120 -9.73 -1.71 11.90
N TYR A 121 -8.68 -1.40 11.17
CA TYR A 121 -7.67 -2.36 10.69
C TYR A 121 -6.34 -2.34 11.44
#